data_862094792e7078e51ea0d93dba0e52b3
#
_entry.id   862094792e7078e51ea0d93dba0e52b3
#
_cell.length_a   1.000
_cell.length_b   1.000
_cell.length_c   1.000
_cell.angle_alpha   90.00
_cell.angle_beta   90.00
_cell.angle_gamma   90.00
#
_symmetry.space_group_name_H-M   'P 1'
#
loop_
_entity.id
_entity.type
_entity.pdbx_description
1 polymer ?
#
loop_
_entity_poly.entity_id
_entity_poly.type
_entity_poly.pdbx_seq_one_letter_code
_entity_poly.pdbx_strand_id
1 'polypeptide(L)'
;AGFTTGKPWLGINPNYTKINAENQKNDPHSIFSCYKALIALRKSSPALSRGDLEIPETGSDTLFALKRSYNGETLLSFHNFSAEPSKIPAALVPQNGEVLLSSYDREGGYIGPNLRPYESVIFRV
;
A
#
# COMPACT_ATOMS: atom_id res chain seq x y z
N ALA A 1 7.18 7.39 -26.97
CA ALA A 1 7.16 7.51 -25.51
C ALA A 1 7.87 8.76 -25.00
N GLY A 2 8.42 9.60 -25.89
CA GLY A 2 8.92 10.94 -25.60
C GLY A 2 10.30 11.04 -24.95
N PHE A 3 10.95 9.95 -24.58
CA PHE A 3 12.28 9.98 -23.94
C PHE A 3 13.44 9.80 -24.93
N THR A 4 13.18 9.58 -26.21
CA THR A 4 14.18 9.52 -27.27
C THR A 4 13.57 9.93 -28.61
N THR A 5 14.39 10.55 -29.47
CA THR A 5 14.06 10.83 -30.88
C THR A 5 14.64 9.77 -31.82
N GLY A 6 15.51 8.91 -31.32
CA GLY A 6 16.11 7.80 -32.07
C GLY A 6 15.36 6.49 -31.89
N LYS A 7 15.86 5.42 -32.53
CA LYS A 7 15.34 4.06 -32.32
C LYS A 7 15.83 3.55 -30.95
N PRO A 8 14.90 3.24 -30.00
CA PRO A 8 15.31 2.70 -28.71
C PRO A 8 15.93 1.30 -28.89
N TRP A 9 16.96 0.99 -28.11
CA TRP A 9 17.62 -0.31 -28.13
C TRP A 9 16.79 -1.43 -27.47
N LEU A 10 15.93 -1.04 -26.49
CA LEU A 10 14.91 -1.91 -25.93
C LEU A 10 13.54 -1.56 -26.51
N GLY A 11 12.72 -2.55 -26.73
CA GLY A 11 11.34 -2.35 -27.17
C GLY A 11 10.54 -1.52 -26.16
N ILE A 12 9.65 -0.68 -26.66
CA ILE A 12 8.69 0.06 -25.85
C ILE A 12 7.41 -0.75 -25.79
N ASN A 13 6.83 -0.90 -24.59
CA ASN A 13 5.54 -1.58 -24.46
C ASN A 13 4.49 -0.82 -25.28
N PRO A 14 3.74 -1.50 -26.18
CA PRO A 14 2.77 -0.84 -27.07
C PRO A 14 1.66 -0.08 -26.35
N ASN A 15 1.41 -0.38 -25.07
CA ASN A 15 0.39 0.29 -24.27
C ASN A 15 0.82 1.68 -23.72
N TYR A 16 2.02 2.14 -24.02
CA TYR A 16 2.55 3.43 -23.52
C TYR A 16 1.66 4.63 -23.86
N THR A 17 0.83 4.55 -24.89
CA THR A 17 -0.13 5.60 -25.23
C THR A 17 -1.28 5.73 -24.24
N LYS A 18 -1.55 4.66 -23.46
CA LYS A 18 -2.61 4.60 -22.44
C LYS A 18 -2.02 4.58 -21.02
N ILE A 19 -0.96 3.80 -20.81
CA ILE A 19 -0.32 3.63 -19.50
C ILE A 19 1.04 4.30 -19.53
N ASN A 20 1.12 5.48 -18.97
CA ASN A 20 2.34 6.29 -18.92
C ASN A 20 2.31 7.24 -17.72
N ALA A 21 3.46 7.76 -17.34
CA ALA A 21 3.58 8.65 -16.20
C ALA A 21 2.80 9.96 -16.36
N GLU A 22 2.67 10.48 -17.59
CA GLU A 22 1.95 11.72 -17.86
C GLU A 22 0.47 11.60 -17.48
N ASN A 23 -0.18 10.51 -17.91
CA ASN A 23 -1.58 10.23 -17.58
C ASN A 23 -1.76 9.98 -16.08
N GLN A 24 -0.78 9.33 -15.44
CA GLN A 24 -0.89 8.97 -14.01
C GLN A 24 -0.64 10.12 -13.04
N LYS A 25 0.09 11.16 -13.43
CA LYS A 25 0.41 12.30 -12.55
C LYS A 25 -0.82 13.02 -12.02
N ASN A 26 -1.88 13.09 -12.82
CA ASN A 26 -3.11 13.81 -12.49
C ASN A 26 -4.25 12.88 -12.03
N ASP A 27 -4.00 11.59 -11.96
CA ASP A 27 -4.95 10.59 -11.48
C ASP A 27 -4.64 10.22 -10.02
N PRO A 28 -5.51 10.61 -9.05
CA PRO A 28 -5.29 10.29 -7.64
C PRO A 28 -5.30 8.79 -7.33
N HIS A 29 -5.96 7.98 -8.16
CA HIS A 29 -6.06 6.52 -8.00
C HIS A 29 -4.99 5.76 -8.79
N SER A 30 -4.04 6.46 -9.41
CA SER A 30 -2.96 5.83 -10.18
C SER A 30 -1.89 5.21 -9.28
N ILE A 31 -1.15 4.24 -9.85
CA ILE A 31 0.04 3.68 -9.21
C ILE A 31 1.06 4.78 -8.87
N PHE A 32 1.24 5.77 -9.74
CA PHE A 32 2.12 6.92 -9.50
C PHE A 32 1.71 7.69 -8.23
N SER A 33 0.44 8.00 -8.08
CA SER A 33 -0.09 8.72 -6.91
C SER A 33 0.01 7.88 -5.64
N CYS A 34 -0.25 6.59 -5.71
CA CYS A 34 -0.06 5.65 -4.60
C CYS A 34 1.41 5.62 -4.13
N TYR A 35 2.37 5.49 -5.04
CA TYR A 35 3.81 5.53 -4.69
C TYR A 35 4.22 6.86 -4.08
N LYS A 36 3.71 7.97 -4.61
CA LYS A 36 3.97 9.31 -4.06
C LYS A 36 3.48 9.42 -2.62
N ALA A 37 2.28 8.94 -2.34
CA ALA A 37 1.70 8.92 -0.99
C ALA A 37 2.49 8.01 -0.04
N LEU A 38 2.87 6.80 -0.48
CA LEU A 38 3.70 5.87 0.31
C LEU A 38 5.07 6.46 0.65
N ILE A 39 5.73 7.13 -0.30
CA ILE A 39 7.01 7.78 -0.08
C ILE A 39 6.87 8.93 0.93
N ALA A 40 5.81 9.74 0.81
CA ALA A 40 5.53 10.81 1.75
C ALA A 40 5.28 10.28 3.16
N LEU A 41 4.44 9.25 3.29
CA LEU A 41 4.16 8.58 4.56
C LEU A 41 5.44 7.99 5.18
N ARG A 42 6.28 7.29 4.39
CA ARG A 42 7.54 6.75 4.88
C ARG A 42 8.50 7.83 5.38
N LYS A 43 8.55 8.99 4.71
CA LYS A 43 9.41 10.12 5.11
C LYS A 43 8.91 10.79 6.39
N SER A 44 7.61 10.84 6.61
CA SER A 44 7.00 11.48 7.79
C SER A 44 6.93 10.57 9.02
N SER A 45 7.01 9.23 8.85
CA SER A 45 6.94 8.27 9.96
C SER A 45 8.32 7.69 10.30
N PRO A 46 8.86 7.97 11.50
CA PRO A 46 10.05 7.31 12.00
C PRO A 46 9.89 5.78 12.13
N ALA A 47 8.70 5.29 12.47
CA ALA A 47 8.43 3.86 12.53
C ALA A 47 8.63 3.18 11.17
N LEU A 48 8.19 3.79 10.07
CA LEU A 48 8.40 3.24 8.72
C LEU A 48 9.85 3.32 8.22
N SER A 49 10.62 4.31 8.68
CA SER A 49 11.98 4.53 8.20
C SER A 49 13.07 3.88 9.07
N ARG A 50 12.87 3.78 10.38
CA ARG A 50 13.87 3.35 11.37
C ARG A 50 13.38 2.27 12.33
N GLY A 51 12.06 2.01 12.37
CA GLY A 51 11.44 1.11 13.34
C GLY A 51 11.85 -0.35 13.15
N ASP A 52 11.72 -1.11 14.22
CA ASP A 52 11.84 -2.56 14.20
C ASP A 52 10.77 -3.16 13.29
N LEU A 53 11.12 -4.26 12.63
CA LEU A 53 10.24 -4.98 11.72
C LEU A 53 9.86 -6.31 12.33
N GLU A 54 8.54 -6.53 12.44
CA GLU A 54 7.96 -7.83 12.76
C GLU A 54 7.03 -8.28 11.62
N ILE A 55 6.95 -9.58 11.41
CA ILE A 55 6.01 -10.21 10.45
C ILE A 55 5.03 -11.06 11.27
N PRO A 56 3.86 -10.49 11.65
CA PRO A 56 2.86 -11.23 12.40
C PRO A 56 2.31 -12.40 11.59
N GLU A 57 2.13 -13.54 12.25
CA GLU A 57 1.50 -14.71 11.66
C GLU A 57 0.01 -14.45 11.41
N THR A 58 -0.41 -14.57 10.17
CA THR A 58 -1.81 -14.35 9.78
C THR A 58 -2.63 -15.64 9.72
N GLY A 59 -1.96 -16.79 9.66
CA GLY A 59 -2.60 -18.09 9.44
C GLY A 59 -3.22 -18.23 8.03
N SER A 60 -2.82 -17.41 7.09
CA SER A 60 -3.34 -17.39 5.71
C SER A 60 -2.19 -17.29 4.70
N ASP A 61 -2.27 -18.07 3.63
CA ASP A 61 -1.29 -18.06 2.54
C ASP A 61 -1.43 -16.84 1.61
N THR A 62 -2.52 -16.10 1.73
CA THR A 62 -2.85 -14.97 0.85
C THR A 62 -2.88 -13.64 1.57
N LEU A 63 -2.87 -13.63 2.91
CA LEU A 63 -2.84 -12.42 3.72
C LEU A 63 -1.46 -12.22 4.32
N PHE A 64 -0.80 -11.14 3.97
CA PHE A 64 0.49 -10.76 4.52
C PHE A 64 0.33 -9.59 5.48
N ALA A 65 1.07 -9.61 6.60
CA ALA A 65 1.08 -8.55 7.60
C ALA A 65 2.51 -8.10 7.90
N LEU A 66 2.67 -6.79 8.12
CA LEU A 66 3.90 -6.20 8.63
C LEU A 66 3.56 -5.29 9.81
N LYS A 67 4.42 -5.33 10.85
CA LYS A 67 4.38 -4.41 11.98
C LYS A 67 5.70 -3.65 12.05
N ARG A 68 5.61 -2.34 12.23
CA ARG A 68 6.75 -1.44 12.43
C ARG A 68 6.56 -0.67 13.72
N SER A 69 7.58 -0.65 14.58
CA SER A 69 7.51 0.06 15.86
C SER A 69 8.74 0.91 16.11
N TYR A 70 8.55 2.16 16.57
CA TYR A 70 9.62 3.08 16.91
C TYR A 70 9.13 4.12 17.92
N ASN A 71 9.81 4.23 19.07
CA ASN A 71 9.55 5.26 20.10
C ASN A 71 8.06 5.44 20.45
N GLY A 72 7.32 4.34 20.62
CA GLY A 72 5.90 4.36 20.98
C GLY A 72 4.93 4.50 19.80
N GLU A 73 5.42 4.81 18.59
CA GLU A 73 4.61 4.69 17.36
C GLU A 73 4.62 3.24 16.88
N THR A 74 3.44 2.69 16.60
CA THR A 74 3.31 1.37 15.97
C THR A 74 2.42 1.47 14.75
N LEU A 75 2.90 0.91 13.65
CA LEU A 75 2.17 0.80 12.40
C LEU A 75 1.97 -0.67 12.05
N LEU A 76 0.76 -1.01 11.64
CA LEU A 76 0.39 -2.31 11.08
C LEU A 76 -0.01 -2.14 9.63
N SER A 77 0.50 -2.97 8.74
CA SER A 77 0.01 -3.06 7.38
C SER A 77 -0.47 -4.47 7.07
N PHE A 78 -1.53 -4.55 6.28
CA PHE A 78 -2.09 -5.80 5.79
C PHE A 78 -2.24 -5.74 4.28
N HIS A 79 -1.95 -6.86 3.62
CA HIS A 79 -1.96 -7.00 2.17
C HIS A 79 -2.65 -8.29 1.78
N ASN A 80 -3.77 -8.18 1.08
CA ASN A 80 -4.47 -9.32 0.51
C ASN A 80 -3.95 -9.58 -0.91
N PHE A 81 -3.28 -10.71 -1.12
CA PHE A 81 -2.74 -11.13 -2.42
C PHE A 81 -3.68 -12.04 -3.22
N SER A 82 -4.98 -12.07 -2.85
CA SER A 82 -5.97 -12.90 -3.55
C SER A 82 -7.04 -12.08 -4.25
N ALA A 83 -7.71 -12.72 -5.21
CA ALA A 83 -8.91 -12.19 -5.87
C ALA A 83 -10.16 -12.29 -4.99
N GLU A 84 -10.06 -12.92 -3.81
CA GLU A 84 -11.16 -13.08 -2.87
C GLU A 84 -10.98 -12.15 -1.67
N PRO A 85 -12.06 -11.73 -1.00
CA PRO A 85 -11.97 -11.02 0.26
C PRO A 85 -11.20 -11.84 1.31
N SER A 86 -10.36 -11.18 2.11
CA SER A 86 -9.60 -11.82 3.17
C SER A 86 -9.91 -11.21 4.53
N LYS A 87 -9.91 -12.02 5.59
CA LYS A 87 -10.21 -11.57 6.95
C LYS A 87 -8.93 -11.44 7.76
N ILE A 88 -8.70 -10.26 8.33
CA ILE A 88 -7.62 -10.05 9.30
C ILE A 88 -7.93 -10.87 10.57
N PRO A 89 -6.98 -11.67 11.10
CA PRO A 89 -7.15 -12.38 12.35
C PRO A 89 -7.57 -11.44 13.48
N ALA A 90 -8.53 -11.84 14.30
CA ALA A 90 -9.10 -10.98 15.34
C ALA A 90 -8.05 -10.43 16.33
N ALA A 91 -6.99 -11.20 16.60
CA ALA A 91 -5.87 -10.78 17.46
C ALA A 91 -5.02 -9.66 16.84
N LEU A 92 -5.09 -9.46 15.52
CA LEU A 92 -4.31 -8.45 14.78
C LEU A 92 -5.16 -7.25 14.36
N VAL A 93 -6.49 -7.30 14.54
CA VAL A 93 -7.38 -6.18 14.18
C VAL A 93 -7.11 -5.00 15.11
N PRO A 94 -6.69 -3.82 14.59
CA PRO A 94 -6.50 -2.63 15.42
C PRO A 94 -7.85 -2.16 15.99
N GLN A 95 -7.98 -2.12 17.32
CA GLN A 95 -9.23 -1.73 17.97
C GLN A 95 -9.56 -0.24 17.80
N ASN A 96 -8.53 0.61 17.75
CA ASN A 96 -8.64 2.05 17.58
C ASN A 96 -7.66 2.57 16.53
N GLY A 97 -7.39 1.74 15.49
CA GLY A 97 -6.42 2.07 14.48
C GLY A 97 -6.89 3.19 13.54
N GLU A 98 -6.04 4.18 13.32
CA GLU A 98 -6.21 5.19 12.28
C GLU A 98 -5.71 4.63 10.94
N VAL A 99 -6.53 4.69 9.89
CA VAL A 99 -6.08 4.36 8.53
C VAL A 99 -5.23 5.50 8.00
N LEU A 100 -3.96 5.22 7.73
CA LEU A 100 -3.03 6.19 7.14
C LEU A 100 -3.02 6.13 5.61
N LEU A 101 -3.16 4.94 5.06
CA LEU A 101 -3.21 4.72 3.62
C LEU A 101 -3.96 3.42 3.31
N SER A 102 -4.74 3.43 2.24
CA SER A 102 -5.35 2.24 1.65
C SER A 102 -5.27 2.30 0.12
N SER A 103 -5.14 1.14 -0.53
CA SER A 103 -5.23 1.04 -1.99
C SER A 103 -6.66 1.19 -2.52
N TYR A 104 -7.64 1.21 -1.62
CA TYR A 104 -9.02 1.56 -1.90
C TYR A 104 -9.39 2.81 -1.12
N ASP A 105 -10.27 3.66 -1.70
CA ASP A 105 -10.82 4.80 -0.95
C ASP A 105 -11.64 4.27 0.22
N ARG A 106 -11.16 4.54 1.43
CA ARG A 106 -11.86 4.23 2.64
C ARG A 106 -12.11 5.53 3.42
N GLU A 107 -13.35 5.96 3.41
CA GLU A 107 -13.78 7.06 4.28
C GLU A 107 -13.94 6.53 5.72
N GLY A 108 -13.50 7.32 6.71
CA GLY A 108 -13.87 7.14 8.12
C GLY A 108 -13.03 6.21 8.98
N GLY A 109 -11.73 6.18 8.83
CA GLY A 109 -10.78 5.82 9.90
C GLY A 109 -10.75 4.36 10.39
N TYR A 110 -11.84 3.63 10.44
CA TYR A 110 -11.90 2.24 10.88
C TYR A 110 -12.25 1.31 9.72
N ILE A 111 -11.37 0.36 9.48
CA ILE A 111 -11.67 -0.76 8.59
C ILE A 111 -12.04 -1.94 9.49
N GLY A 112 -13.24 -2.47 9.28
CA GLY A 112 -13.58 -3.78 9.81
C GLY A 112 -12.55 -4.84 9.39
N PRO A 113 -12.60 -6.04 9.95
CA PRO A 113 -11.57 -7.06 9.76
C PRO A 113 -11.45 -7.56 8.32
N ASN A 114 -12.28 -7.09 7.39
CA ASN A 114 -12.32 -7.61 6.03
C ASN A 114 -11.57 -6.71 5.06
N LEU A 115 -10.61 -7.27 4.35
CA LEU A 115 -9.94 -6.68 3.20
C LEU A 115 -10.64 -7.11 1.92
N ARG A 116 -10.74 -6.18 0.96
CA ARG A 116 -11.21 -6.45 -0.40
C ARG A 116 -10.15 -7.25 -1.18
N PRO A 117 -10.48 -7.82 -2.33
CA PRO A 117 -9.50 -8.41 -3.23
C PRO A 117 -8.35 -7.46 -3.52
N TYR A 118 -7.12 -7.93 -3.40
CA TYR A 118 -5.88 -7.16 -3.66
C TYR A 118 -5.75 -5.85 -2.85
N GLU A 119 -6.45 -5.74 -1.74
CA GLU A 119 -6.35 -4.56 -0.90
C GLU A 119 -5.09 -4.56 -0.05
N SER A 120 -4.46 -3.38 0.01
CA SER A 120 -3.39 -3.04 0.94
C SER A 120 -3.81 -1.88 1.82
N VAL A 121 -3.53 -1.96 3.13
CA VAL A 121 -3.87 -0.93 4.09
C VAL A 121 -2.79 -0.77 5.15
N ILE A 122 -2.56 0.45 5.59
CA ILE A 122 -1.63 0.80 6.68
C ILE A 122 -2.41 1.51 7.78
N PHE A 123 -2.26 1.02 9.01
CA PHE A 123 -2.85 1.57 10.21
C PHE A 123 -1.77 2.14 11.14
N ARG A 124 -2.10 3.20 11.85
CA ARG A 124 -1.46 3.58 13.11
C ARG A 124 -2.25 2.98 14.28
N VAL A 125 -1.60 2.37 15.25
CA VAL A 125 -2.19 1.73 16.45
C VAL A 125 -1.55 2.26 17.72
#